data_5e64f6c1bde480c18e4be6d55f451ee6
#
_entry.id   5e64f6c1bde480c18e4be6d55f451ee6
#
_cell.length_a   1.000
_cell.length_b   1.000
_cell.length_c   1.000
_cell.angle_alpha   90.00
_cell.angle_beta   90.00
_cell.angle_gamma   90.00
#
_symmetry.space_group_name_H-M   'P 1'
#
loop_
_entity.id
_entity.type
_entity.pdbx_description
1 polymer ?
#
loop_
_entity_poly.entity_id
_entity_poly.type
_entity_poly.pdbx_seq_one_letter_code
_entity_poly.pdbx_strand_id
1 'polypeptide(L)'
;MIFVTVGTHHQPFARLLDALGDSGLENLVVQHGPGRPPANVARCADYLPFEEMLACFREADAVITHAGVGSILCATREGHTPLVVPRRHDLGEHVDDHQVELTRALEGRGSVVGVWDTARIPELLEAAPPRRPAVEPVEPELCAAVRSSLAQSSDA
;
A
#
# COMPACT_ATOMS: atom_id res chain seq x y z
N MET A 1 9.32 10.34 5.27
CA MET A 1 9.13 8.89 5.47
C MET A 1 8.18 8.36 4.41
N ILE A 2 8.53 7.25 3.78
CA ILE A 2 7.69 6.56 2.81
C ILE A 2 7.11 5.32 3.51
N PHE A 3 5.79 5.23 3.59
CA PHE A 3 5.13 4.06 4.15
C PHE A 3 4.77 3.06 3.05
N VAL A 4 5.13 1.80 3.27
CA VAL A 4 4.86 0.69 2.35
C VAL A 4 4.07 -0.39 3.05
N THR A 5 2.98 -0.86 2.44
CA THR A 5 2.24 -2.02 2.94
C THR A 5 1.88 -2.99 1.83
N VAL A 6 2.14 -4.26 2.07
CA VAL A 6 1.75 -5.36 1.16
C VAL A 6 0.39 -5.96 1.54
N GLY A 7 -0.27 -5.41 2.56
CA GLY A 7 -1.54 -5.93 3.09
C GLY A 7 -1.34 -7.15 3.99
N THR A 8 -2.43 -7.88 4.21
CA THR A 8 -2.49 -9.02 5.13
C THR A 8 -2.64 -10.37 4.42
N HIS A 9 -2.45 -10.41 3.11
CA HIS A 9 -2.55 -11.64 2.32
C HIS A 9 -1.44 -12.63 2.70
N HIS A 10 -1.76 -13.93 2.72
CA HIS A 10 -0.82 -14.99 3.11
C HIS A 10 0.28 -15.26 2.07
N GLN A 11 0.12 -14.82 0.83
CA GLN A 11 1.15 -14.93 -0.20
C GLN A 11 2.16 -13.79 -0.09
N PRO A 12 3.48 -14.08 -0.18
CA PRO A 12 4.50 -13.05 -0.24
C PRO A 12 4.33 -12.12 -1.44
N PHE A 13 4.73 -10.87 -1.30
CA PHE A 13 4.77 -9.92 -2.41
C PHE A 13 6.23 -9.57 -2.77
N ALA A 14 6.99 -10.60 -3.14
CA ALA A 14 8.44 -10.50 -3.39
C ALA A 14 8.77 -9.45 -4.46
N ARG A 15 8.01 -9.39 -5.55
CA ARG A 15 8.24 -8.43 -6.65
C ARG A 15 8.28 -6.99 -6.15
N LEU A 16 7.39 -6.58 -5.27
CA LEU A 16 7.40 -5.24 -4.68
C LEU A 16 8.57 -5.06 -3.71
N LEU A 17 8.76 -6.02 -2.81
CA LEU A 17 9.79 -5.92 -1.76
C LEU A 17 11.21 -5.93 -2.34
N ASP A 18 11.48 -6.75 -3.35
CA ASP A 18 12.76 -6.80 -4.05
C ASP A 18 13.03 -5.49 -4.81
N ALA A 19 12.02 -4.97 -5.51
CA ALA A 19 12.14 -3.69 -6.21
C ALA A 19 12.44 -2.52 -5.26
N LEU A 20 11.89 -2.53 -4.05
CA LEU A 20 12.22 -1.53 -3.03
C LEU A 20 13.67 -1.65 -2.55
N GLY A 21 14.16 -2.88 -2.40
CA GLY A 21 15.56 -3.13 -2.05
C GLY A 21 16.55 -2.58 -3.09
N ASP A 22 16.19 -2.67 -4.35
CA ASP A 22 17.01 -2.21 -5.49
C ASP A 22 16.81 -0.72 -5.84
N SER A 23 15.80 -0.07 -5.26
CA SER A 23 15.36 1.28 -5.66
C SER A 23 16.27 2.42 -5.24
N GLY A 24 17.13 2.22 -4.25
CA GLY A 24 17.91 3.29 -3.63
C GLY A 24 17.08 4.27 -2.78
N LEU A 25 15.79 4.00 -2.56
CA LEU A 25 14.95 4.83 -1.70
C LEU A 25 15.37 4.71 -0.23
N GLU A 26 15.28 5.80 0.47
CA GLU A 26 15.63 5.91 1.89
C GLU A 26 14.39 6.18 2.76
N ASN A 27 14.54 5.99 4.05
CA ASN A 27 13.51 6.27 5.05
C ASN A 27 12.19 5.51 4.80
N LEU A 28 12.30 4.24 4.46
CA LEU A 28 11.18 3.33 4.24
C LEU A 28 10.70 2.73 5.56
N VAL A 29 9.42 2.79 5.80
CA VAL A 29 8.72 2.02 6.85
C VAL A 29 7.85 0.98 6.16
N VAL A 30 8.12 -0.30 6.36
CA VAL A 30 7.57 -1.38 5.54
C VAL A 30 6.82 -2.41 6.39
N GLN A 31 5.54 -2.59 6.10
CA GLN A 31 4.80 -3.79 6.49
C GLN A 31 4.92 -4.81 5.37
N HIS A 32 5.72 -5.86 5.60
CA HIS A 32 6.14 -6.78 4.54
C HIS A 32 5.34 -8.09 4.48
N GLY A 33 4.41 -8.34 5.42
CA GLY A 33 3.67 -9.60 5.50
C GLY A 33 4.60 -10.81 5.67
N PRO A 34 4.29 -11.94 5.02
CA PRO A 34 5.13 -13.13 5.09
C PRO A 34 6.40 -13.04 4.21
N GLY A 35 6.56 -11.96 3.43
CA GLY A 35 7.71 -11.75 2.56
C GLY A 35 8.97 -11.32 3.30
N ARG A 36 10.10 -11.34 2.61
CA ARG A 36 11.37 -10.87 3.14
C ARG A 36 11.45 -9.34 3.02
N PRO A 37 11.69 -8.61 4.11
CA PRO A 37 11.82 -7.16 4.04
C PRO A 37 13.05 -6.74 3.26
N PRO A 38 13.02 -5.57 2.59
CA PRO A 38 14.21 -4.97 2.00
C PRO A 38 15.28 -4.68 3.06
N ALA A 39 16.56 -4.72 2.68
CA ALA A 39 17.67 -4.51 3.61
C ALA A 39 17.84 -3.05 4.05
N ASN A 40 17.37 -2.10 3.25
CA ASN A 40 17.59 -0.65 3.41
C ASN A 40 16.40 0.09 4.05
N VAL A 41 15.69 -0.56 4.96
CA VAL A 41 14.51 0.04 5.63
C VAL A 41 14.88 0.73 6.93
N ALA A 42 14.20 1.83 7.26
CA ALA A 42 14.29 2.48 8.55
C ALA A 42 13.57 1.66 9.65
N ARG A 43 12.43 1.07 9.30
CA ARG A 43 11.64 0.19 10.17
C ARG A 43 10.89 -0.83 9.31
N CYS A 44 10.77 -2.05 9.82
CA CYS A 44 9.89 -3.06 9.19
C CYS A 44 9.17 -3.89 10.25
N ALA A 45 8.02 -4.41 9.85
CA ALA A 45 7.24 -5.39 10.59
C ALA A 45 6.53 -6.33 9.61
N ASP A 46 6.30 -7.57 10.02
CA ASP A 46 5.45 -8.49 9.25
C ASP A 46 4.01 -7.96 9.21
N TYR A 47 3.44 -7.62 10.37
CA TYR A 47 2.13 -6.99 10.48
C TYR A 47 2.17 -5.87 11.52
N LEU A 48 1.42 -4.80 11.24
CA LEU A 48 1.21 -3.70 12.17
C LEU A 48 -0.20 -3.76 12.76
N PRO A 49 -0.37 -3.48 14.06
CA PRO A 49 -1.69 -3.21 14.61
C PRO A 49 -2.37 -2.07 13.85
N PHE A 50 -3.69 -2.11 13.76
CA PHE A 50 -4.46 -1.17 12.96
C PHE A 50 -4.16 0.31 13.28
N GLU A 51 -4.07 0.65 14.57
CA GLU A 51 -3.77 2.02 15.01
C GLU A 51 -2.35 2.47 14.62
N GLU A 52 -1.37 1.56 14.67
CA GLU A 52 -0.01 1.86 14.21
C GLU A 52 0.04 2.05 12.70
N MET A 53 -0.71 1.23 11.97
CA MET A 53 -0.84 1.37 10.52
C MET A 53 -1.47 2.72 10.14
N LEU A 54 -2.52 3.15 10.84
CA LEU A 54 -3.12 4.48 10.64
C LEU A 54 -2.13 5.61 10.94
N ALA A 55 -1.33 5.46 12.01
CA ALA A 55 -0.28 6.43 12.32
C ALA A 55 0.75 6.53 11.18
N CYS A 56 1.16 5.40 10.61
CA CYS A 56 2.06 5.40 9.45
C CYS A 56 1.46 6.13 8.25
N PHE A 57 0.19 5.93 7.92
CA PHE A 57 -0.48 6.68 6.86
C PHE A 57 -0.51 8.20 7.13
N ARG A 58 -0.73 8.61 8.39
CA ARG A 58 -0.73 10.02 8.76
C ARG A 58 0.65 10.67 8.67
N GLU A 59 1.68 9.96 9.11
CA GLU A 59 3.05 10.49 9.21
C GLU A 59 3.81 10.44 7.89
N ALA A 60 3.37 9.58 6.96
CA ALA A 60 4.04 9.41 5.68
C ALA A 60 3.98 10.65 4.80
N ASP A 61 5.07 10.92 4.09
CA ASP A 61 5.11 11.88 2.98
C ASP A 61 4.57 11.26 1.69
N ALA A 62 4.76 9.96 1.51
CA ALA A 62 4.26 9.17 0.39
C ALA A 62 3.89 7.76 0.83
N VAL A 63 2.99 7.13 0.08
CA VAL A 63 2.50 5.77 0.35
C VAL A 63 2.66 4.91 -0.89
N ILE A 64 3.20 3.71 -0.69
CA ILE A 64 3.22 2.63 -1.68
C ILE A 64 2.44 1.46 -1.09
N THR A 65 1.47 0.94 -1.82
CA THR A 65 0.62 -0.14 -1.32
C THR A 65 0.25 -1.15 -2.42
N HIS A 66 -0.09 -2.36 -1.99
CA HIS A 66 -0.83 -3.27 -2.85
C HIS A 66 -2.22 -2.68 -3.15
N ALA A 67 -2.96 -3.27 -4.10
CA ALA A 67 -4.29 -2.80 -4.45
C ALA A 67 -5.38 -3.36 -3.50
N GLY A 68 -5.16 -3.30 -2.21
CA GLY A 68 -6.17 -3.61 -1.20
C GLY A 68 -7.07 -2.41 -0.94
N VAL A 69 -8.38 -2.59 -0.99
CA VAL A 69 -9.37 -1.51 -0.81
C VAL A 69 -9.15 -0.76 0.50
N GLY A 70 -8.95 -1.49 1.59
CA GLY A 70 -8.73 -0.89 2.91
C GLY A 70 -7.50 0.01 2.98
N SER A 71 -6.39 -0.43 2.44
CA SER A 71 -5.14 0.35 2.42
C SER A 71 -5.26 1.58 1.52
N ILE A 72 -5.89 1.46 0.36
CA ILE A 72 -6.13 2.59 -0.54
C ILE A 72 -7.04 3.62 0.12
N LEU A 73 -8.12 3.18 0.77
CA LEU A 73 -9.03 4.10 1.48
C LEU A 73 -8.33 4.83 2.63
N CYS A 74 -7.52 4.13 3.43
CA CYS A 74 -6.75 4.77 4.48
C CYS A 74 -5.78 5.82 3.93
N ALA A 75 -5.05 5.49 2.87
CA ALA A 75 -4.11 6.41 2.24
C ALA A 75 -4.82 7.65 1.66
N THR A 76 -5.88 7.46 0.90
CA THR A 76 -6.61 8.56 0.24
C THR A 76 -7.32 9.47 1.27
N ARG A 77 -7.80 8.91 2.36
CA ARG A 77 -8.40 9.67 3.46
C ARG A 77 -7.38 10.58 4.16
N GLU A 78 -6.14 10.13 4.29
CA GLU A 78 -5.05 10.95 4.83
C GLU A 78 -4.46 11.93 3.78
N GLY A 79 -5.10 12.05 2.62
CA GLY A 79 -4.76 13.01 1.57
C GLY A 79 -3.73 12.52 0.56
N HIS A 80 -3.31 11.26 0.65
CA HIS A 80 -2.36 10.70 -0.31
C HIS A 80 -3.01 10.37 -1.66
N THR A 81 -2.23 10.46 -2.71
CA THR A 81 -2.46 9.76 -3.98
C THR A 81 -1.46 8.61 -4.01
N PRO A 82 -1.81 7.43 -3.45
CA PRO A 82 -0.83 6.37 -3.25
C PRO A 82 -0.35 5.77 -4.56
N LEU A 83 0.90 5.32 -4.59
CA LEU A 83 1.39 4.41 -5.61
C LEU A 83 0.82 3.02 -5.30
N VAL A 84 0.08 2.47 -6.24
CA VAL A 84 -0.59 1.18 -6.08
C VAL A 84 0.03 0.15 -7.00
N VAL A 85 0.60 -0.89 -6.40
CA VAL A 85 1.20 -2.03 -7.08
C VAL A 85 0.21 -3.21 -7.00
N PRO A 86 -0.55 -3.49 -8.06
CA PRO A 86 -1.51 -4.59 -8.01
C PRO A 86 -0.82 -5.94 -7.95
N ARG A 87 -1.30 -6.83 -7.08
CA ARG A 87 -0.95 -8.25 -7.14
C ARG A 87 -1.53 -8.85 -8.41
N ARG A 88 -0.81 -9.75 -9.04
CA ARG A 88 -1.16 -10.35 -10.32
C ARG A 88 -1.31 -11.84 -10.22
N HIS A 89 -2.40 -12.37 -10.76
CA HIS A 89 -2.67 -13.80 -10.79
C HIS A 89 -1.63 -14.57 -11.63
N ASP A 90 -1.27 -14.05 -12.80
CA ASP A 90 -0.28 -14.65 -13.69
C ASP A 90 1.13 -14.75 -13.10
N LEU A 91 1.43 -13.99 -12.04
CA LEU A 91 2.68 -14.06 -11.29
C LEU A 91 2.55 -14.86 -9.98
N GLY A 92 1.42 -15.50 -9.72
CA GLY A 92 1.17 -16.27 -8.51
C GLY A 92 1.03 -15.42 -7.24
N GLU A 93 0.75 -14.13 -7.38
CA GLU A 93 0.68 -13.17 -6.26
C GLU A 93 -0.72 -13.08 -5.64
N HIS A 94 -1.74 -13.48 -6.36
CA HIS A 94 -3.14 -13.45 -5.94
C HIS A 94 -3.95 -14.55 -6.64
N VAL A 95 -5.13 -14.86 -6.09
CA VAL A 95 -6.05 -15.88 -6.63
C VAL A 95 -6.76 -15.45 -7.92
N ASP A 96 -6.81 -14.14 -8.19
CA ASP A 96 -7.46 -13.53 -9.36
C ASP A 96 -6.78 -12.21 -9.75
N ASP A 97 -7.37 -11.49 -10.73
CA ASP A 97 -6.89 -10.18 -11.21
C ASP A 97 -7.72 -9.00 -10.69
N HIS A 98 -8.46 -9.16 -9.58
CA HIS A 98 -9.25 -8.07 -8.99
C HIS A 98 -8.42 -6.84 -8.65
N GLN A 99 -7.20 -7.03 -8.17
CA GLN A 99 -6.31 -5.91 -7.85
C GLN A 99 -5.88 -5.13 -9.10
N VAL A 100 -5.67 -5.84 -10.21
CA VAL A 100 -5.37 -5.21 -11.51
C VAL A 100 -6.55 -4.36 -11.99
N GLU A 101 -7.75 -4.91 -11.95
CA GLU A 101 -8.99 -4.20 -12.37
C GLU A 101 -9.26 -2.97 -11.50
N LEU A 102 -9.14 -3.11 -10.19
CA LEU A 102 -9.31 -2.01 -9.24
C LEU A 102 -8.31 -0.89 -9.48
N THR A 103 -7.04 -1.23 -9.68
CA THR A 103 -5.98 -0.25 -9.92
C THR A 103 -6.26 0.55 -11.20
N ARG A 104 -6.64 -0.11 -12.29
CA ARG A 104 -7.01 0.58 -13.54
C ARG A 104 -8.19 1.53 -13.37
N ALA A 105 -9.22 1.11 -12.66
CA ALA A 105 -10.40 1.93 -12.42
C ALA A 105 -10.06 3.19 -11.58
N LEU A 106 -9.27 3.04 -10.53
CA LEU A 106 -8.89 4.15 -9.65
C LEU A 106 -7.85 5.08 -10.30
N GLU A 107 -6.93 4.55 -11.09
CA GLU A 107 -5.99 5.34 -11.87
C GLU A 107 -6.71 6.21 -12.89
N GLY A 108 -7.71 5.68 -13.58
CA GLY A 108 -8.55 6.43 -14.50
C GLY A 108 -9.31 7.59 -13.86
N ARG A 109 -9.54 7.54 -12.55
CA ARG A 109 -10.15 8.63 -11.76
C ARG A 109 -9.13 9.59 -11.15
N GLY A 110 -7.84 9.31 -11.28
CA GLY A 110 -6.77 10.09 -10.64
C GLY A 110 -6.68 9.90 -9.13
N SER A 111 -7.30 8.87 -8.58
CA SER A 111 -7.28 8.58 -7.13
C SER A 111 -6.00 7.89 -6.67
N VAL A 112 -5.33 7.19 -7.57
CA VAL A 112 -4.08 6.48 -7.32
C VAL A 112 -3.13 6.64 -8.51
N VAL A 113 -1.86 6.34 -8.28
CA VAL A 113 -0.87 6.15 -9.35
C VAL A 113 -0.63 4.65 -9.51
N GLY A 114 -1.04 4.06 -10.62
CA GLY A 114 -0.82 2.64 -10.91
C GLY A 114 0.66 2.36 -11.20
N VAL A 115 1.21 1.36 -10.53
CA VAL A 115 2.59 0.90 -10.76
C VAL A 115 2.53 -0.41 -11.54
N TRP A 116 2.76 -0.32 -12.83
CA TRP A 116 2.74 -1.48 -13.75
C TRP A 116 4.12 -2.09 -13.94
N ASP A 117 5.16 -1.29 -13.72
CA ASP A 117 6.56 -1.70 -13.69
C ASP A 117 7.18 -1.20 -12.38
N THR A 118 7.54 -2.11 -11.50
CA THR A 118 8.09 -1.78 -10.17
C THR A 118 9.45 -1.07 -10.24
N ALA A 119 10.20 -1.22 -11.32
CA ALA A 119 11.46 -0.49 -11.52
C ALA A 119 11.24 1.03 -11.65
N ARG A 120 10.02 1.47 -11.98
CA ARG A 120 9.65 2.87 -12.10
C ARG A 120 9.19 3.53 -10.80
N ILE A 121 9.18 2.81 -9.69
CA ILE A 121 8.73 3.35 -8.40
C ILE A 121 9.41 4.67 -8.04
N PRO A 122 10.75 4.82 -8.11
CA PRO A 122 11.39 6.09 -7.78
C PRO A 122 10.93 7.26 -8.66
N GLU A 123 10.84 7.04 -9.96
CA GLU A 123 10.33 8.04 -10.93
C GLU A 123 8.88 8.44 -10.63
N LEU A 124 8.03 7.45 -10.37
CA LEU A 124 6.62 7.68 -10.09
C LEU A 124 6.39 8.40 -8.76
N LEU A 125 7.24 8.16 -7.75
CA LEU A 125 7.21 8.90 -6.49
C LEU A 125 7.54 10.38 -6.69
N GLU A 126 8.54 10.71 -7.50
CA GLU A 126 8.91 12.10 -7.81
C GLU A 126 7.80 12.82 -8.58
N ALA A 127 7.12 12.11 -9.47
CA ALA A 127 6.04 12.66 -10.29
C ALA A 127 4.66 12.65 -9.60
N ALA A 128 4.52 11.96 -8.47
CA ALA A 128 3.25 11.85 -7.78
C ALA A 128 2.71 13.20 -7.30
N PRO A 129 1.38 13.40 -7.33
CA PRO A 129 0.78 14.61 -6.79
C PRO A 129 1.13 14.79 -5.30
N PRO A 130 1.31 16.04 -4.85
CA PRO A 130 1.59 16.32 -3.45
C PRO A 130 0.40 15.88 -2.56
N ARG A 131 0.71 15.54 -1.32
CA ARG A 131 -0.30 15.20 -0.33
C ARG A 131 -1.29 16.35 -0.12
N ARG A 132 -2.57 16.02 -0.11
CA ARG A 132 -3.65 16.97 0.18
C ARG A 132 -3.95 16.99 1.68
N PRO A 133 -4.72 17.97 2.18
CA PRO A 133 -5.26 17.90 3.53
C PRO A 133 -6.08 16.62 3.73
N ALA A 134 -5.97 16.01 4.91
CA ALA A 134 -6.76 14.84 5.26
C ALA A 134 -8.26 15.16 5.20
N VAL A 135 -9.04 14.18 4.74
CA VAL A 135 -10.50 14.31 4.67
C VAL A 135 -11.10 13.81 5.99
N GLU A 136 -11.90 14.64 6.64
CA GLU A 136 -12.66 14.21 7.81
C GLU A 136 -13.53 12.98 7.47
N PRO A 137 -13.64 12.00 8.38
CA PRO A 137 -14.44 10.81 8.13
C PRO A 137 -15.91 11.18 7.91
N VAL A 138 -16.38 10.95 6.71
CA VAL A 138 -17.80 11.15 6.36
C VAL A 138 -18.68 10.09 7.03
N GLU A 139 -18.13 8.90 7.32
CA GLU A 139 -18.87 7.79 7.93
C GLU A 139 -17.99 6.97 8.88
N PRO A 140 -18.26 6.97 10.19
CA PRO A 140 -17.60 6.07 11.14
C PRO A 140 -17.77 4.58 10.80
N GLU A 141 -18.86 4.22 10.14
CA GLU A 141 -19.20 2.85 9.73
C GLU A 141 -18.23 2.28 8.69
N LEU A 142 -17.75 3.11 7.75
CA LEU A 142 -16.78 2.67 6.74
C LEU A 142 -15.44 2.30 7.38
N CYS A 143 -14.99 3.07 8.38
CA CYS A 143 -13.80 2.76 9.14
C CYS A 143 -13.93 1.47 9.95
N ALA A 144 -15.11 1.21 10.52
CA ALA A 144 -15.41 -0.03 11.22
C ALA A 144 -15.43 -1.23 10.26
N ALA A 145 -16.00 -1.08 9.06
CA ALA A 145 -16.01 -2.11 8.03
C ALA A 145 -14.59 -2.47 7.55
N VAL A 146 -13.74 -1.47 7.31
CA VAL A 146 -12.33 -1.66 6.95
C VAL A 146 -11.58 -2.36 8.09
N ARG A 147 -11.77 -1.92 9.33
CA ARG A 147 -11.19 -2.54 10.53
C ARG A 147 -11.59 -4.01 10.66
N SER A 148 -12.85 -4.34 10.48
CA SER A 148 -13.36 -5.71 10.53
C SER A 148 -12.77 -6.58 9.40
N SER A 149 -12.66 -6.05 8.19
CA SER A 149 -12.06 -6.75 7.05
C SER A 149 -10.59 -7.06 7.27
N LEU A 150 -9.81 -6.13 7.83
CA LEU A 150 -8.40 -6.32 8.15
C LEU A 150 -8.22 -7.34 9.29
N ALA A 151 -9.09 -7.32 10.32
CA ALA A 151 -9.04 -8.29 11.42
C ALA A 151 -9.37 -9.72 10.95
N GLN A 152 -10.34 -9.89 10.06
CA GLN A 152 -10.71 -11.20 9.48
C GLN A 152 -9.61 -11.77 8.59
N SER A 153 -8.83 -10.92 7.93
CA SER A 153 -7.69 -11.35 7.11
C SER A 153 -6.50 -11.83 7.95
N SER A 154 -6.43 -11.45 9.23
CA SER A 154 -5.37 -11.89 10.15
C SER A 154 -5.62 -13.28 10.74
N ASP A 155 -6.87 -13.75 10.74
CA ASP A 155 -7.29 -15.05 11.30
C ASP A 155 -7.35 -16.16 10.22
N ALA A 156 -7.04 -15.85 8.98
CA ALA A 156 -6.96 -16.81 7.87
C ALA A 156 -5.48 -17.15 7.48
#